data_744e53e74151ceed8c7c728e90ed76b4
#
_entry.id   744e53e74151ceed8c7c728e90ed76b4
#
_cell.length_a   1.000
_cell.length_b   1.000
_cell.length_c   1.000
_cell.angle_alpha   90.00
_cell.angle_beta   90.00
_cell.angle_gamma   90.00
#
_symmetry.space_group_name_H-M   'P 1'
#
loop_
_entity.id
_entity.type
_entity.pdbx_description
1 polymer ?
#
loop_
_entity_poly.entity_id
_entity_poly.type
_entity_poly.pdbx_seq_one_letter_code
_entity_poly.pdbx_strand_id
1 'polypeptide(L)' 'EIYETLNSKGLINEKAVRDYQIRTKFKQLRASKLSASDAIDRIRDEYPYLQFDTIRKIVYQIGHNE' A
#
# COMPACT_ATOMS: atom_id res chain seq x y z
N GLU A 1 -7.89 13.26 18.95
CA GLU A 1 -7.06 13.08 17.78
C GLU A 1 -7.88 12.95 16.52
N ILE A 2 -7.33 13.44 15.47
CA ILE A 2 -8.02 13.36 14.19
C ILE A 2 -8.26 11.91 13.78
N TYR A 3 -7.25 11.08 13.99
CA TYR A 3 -7.38 9.69 13.62
C TYR A 3 -8.49 9.01 14.42
N GLU A 4 -8.51 9.24 15.71
CA GLU A 4 -9.52 8.62 16.54
C GLU A 4 -10.90 9.14 16.21
N THR A 5 -10.99 10.41 15.90
CA THR A 5 -12.27 11.00 15.55
C THR A 5 -12.83 10.36 14.28
N LEU A 6 -11.98 10.19 13.29
CA LEU A 6 -12.41 9.56 12.05
C LEU A 6 -12.84 8.13 12.30
N ASN A 7 -12.08 7.42 13.11
CA ASN A 7 -12.40 6.04 13.41
C ASN A 7 -13.71 5.94 14.16
N SER A 8 -13.91 6.81 15.14
CA SER A 8 -15.14 6.81 15.92
C SER A 8 -16.35 7.03 15.06
N LYS A 9 -16.22 7.84 14.07
CA LYS A 9 -17.34 8.17 13.21
C LYS A 9 -17.50 7.19 12.06
N GLY A 10 -16.65 6.18 12.01
CA GLY A 10 -16.71 5.23 10.92
C GLY A 10 -16.23 5.77 9.61
N LEU A 11 -15.46 6.85 9.66
CA LEU A 11 -14.95 7.46 8.44
C LEU A 11 -13.60 6.92 8.00
N ILE A 12 -12.98 6.11 8.86
CA ILE A 12 -11.70 5.55 8.49
C ILE A 12 -11.89 4.60 7.32
N ASN A 13 -11.02 4.72 6.35
CA ASN A 13 -11.08 3.87 5.16
C ASN A 13 -10.00 2.83 5.27
N GLU A 14 -10.40 1.60 5.56
CA GLU A 14 -9.42 0.52 5.73
C GLU A 14 -8.63 0.28 4.46
N LYS A 15 -9.27 0.49 3.33
CA LYS A 15 -8.56 0.35 2.06
C LYS A 15 -7.44 1.37 1.96
N ALA A 16 -7.70 2.60 2.36
CA ALA A 16 -6.69 3.63 2.30
C ALA A 16 -5.53 3.33 3.23
N VAL A 17 -5.82 2.81 4.41
CA VAL A 17 -4.79 2.45 5.36
C VAL A 17 -3.94 1.32 4.78
N ARG A 18 -4.60 0.31 4.24
CA ARG A 18 -3.88 -0.81 3.62
C ARG A 18 -3.01 -0.33 2.48
N ASP A 19 -3.57 0.53 1.62
CA ASP A 19 -2.83 1.03 0.48
C ASP A 19 -1.61 1.82 0.92
N TYR A 20 -1.74 2.60 1.98
CA TYR A 20 -0.63 3.34 2.51
C TYR A 20 0.48 2.40 2.99
N GLN A 21 0.09 1.35 3.69
CA GLN A 21 1.06 0.38 4.18
C GLN A 21 1.76 -0.34 3.03
N ILE A 22 1.00 -0.66 2.01
CA ILE A 22 1.57 -1.31 0.84
C ILE A 22 2.59 -0.39 0.16
N ARG A 23 2.24 0.87 0.02
CA ARG A 23 3.17 1.81 -0.61
C ARG A 23 4.44 1.99 0.20
N THR A 24 4.29 2.06 1.52
CA THR A 24 5.44 2.19 2.40
C THR A 24 6.35 0.98 2.27
N LYS A 25 5.77 -0.19 2.25
CA LYS A 25 6.55 -1.42 2.12
C LYS A 25 7.24 -1.47 0.76
N PHE A 26 6.55 -1.04 -0.28
CA PHE A 26 7.14 -1.00 -1.60
C PHE A 26 8.38 -0.12 -1.61
N LYS A 27 8.29 1.05 -1.01
CA LYS A 27 9.45 1.94 -0.94
C LYS A 27 10.61 1.28 -0.21
N GLN A 28 10.32 0.61 0.88
CA GLN A 28 11.38 -0.04 1.65
C GLN A 28 12.03 -1.15 0.85
N LEU A 29 11.24 -1.92 0.13
CA LEU A 29 11.78 -2.99 -0.67
C LEU A 29 12.62 -2.47 -1.83
N ARG A 30 12.16 -1.38 -2.45
CA ARG A 30 12.94 -0.78 -3.52
C ARG A 30 14.24 -0.21 -2.98
N ALA A 31 14.22 0.32 -1.78
CA ALA A 31 15.44 0.82 -1.14
C ALA A 31 16.43 -0.31 -0.91
N SER A 32 15.94 -1.53 -0.80
CA SER A 32 16.79 -2.71 -0.67
C SER A 32 17.27 -3.24 -2.00
N LYS A 33 17.07 -2.46 -3.05
CA LYS A 33 17.56 -2.78 -4.40
C LYS A 33 16.78 -3.89 -5.08
N LEU A 34 15.58 -4.15 -4.62
CA LEU A 34 14.71 -5.08 -5.31
C LEU A 34 14.08 -4.38 -6.51
N SER A 35 13.84 -5.13 -7.56
CA SER A 35 13.12 -4.58 -8.70
C SER A 35 11.68 -4.37 -8.31
N ALA A 36 10.96 -3.59 -9.12
CA ALA A 36 9.55 -3.34 -8.85
C ALA A 36 8.75 -4.64 -8.79
N SER A 37 9.03 -5.54 -9.74
CA SER A 37 8.31 -6.82 -9.74
C SER A 37 8.60 -7.62 -8.48
N ASP A 38 9.85 -7.67 -8.07
CA ASP A 38 10.20 -8.42 -6.88
C ASP A 38 9.57 -7.80 -5.65
N ALA A 39 9.55 -6.48 -5.58
CA ALA A 39 8.95 -5.80 -4.46
C ALA A 39 7.45 -6.13 -4.38
N ILE A 40 6.79 -6.11 -5.51
CA ILE A 40 5.36 -6.42 -5.54
C ILE A 40 5.12 -7.87 -5.13
N ASP A 41 5.98 -8.78 -5.59
CA ASP A 41 5.85 -10.18 -5.20
C ASP A 41 5.98 -10.35 -3.69
N ARG A 42 6.91 -9.62 -3.08
CA ARG A 42 7.06 -9.69 -1.63
C ARG A 42 5.83 -9.18 -0.92
N ILE A 43 5.25 -8.12 -1.44
CA ILE A 43 4.03 -7.58 -0.85
C ILE A 43 2.91 -8.60 -0.96
N ARG A 44 2.83 -9.33 -2.05
CA ARG A 44 1.79 -10.34 -2.21
C ARG A 44 1.90 -11.45 -1.18
N ASP A 45 3.09 -11.71 -0.70
CA ASP A 45 3.23 -12.71 0.37
C ASP A 45 2.46 -12.30 1.62
N GLU A 46 2.36 -11.01 1.87
CA GLU A 46 1.61 -10.51 3.02
C GLU A 46 0.15 -10.28 2.71
N TYR A 47 -0.15 -10.04 1.46
CA TYR A 47 -1.51 -9.76 1.02
C TYR A 47 -1.88 -10.74 -0.08
N PRO A 48 -1.97 -12.03 0.24
CA PRO A 48 -2.18 -13.03 -0.80
C PRO A 48 -3.52 -12.91 -1.52
N TYR A 49 -4.45 -12.21 -0.91
CA TYR A 49 -5.75 -12.00 -1.54
C TYR A 49 -5.71 -10.88 -2.59
N LEU A 50 -4.61 -10.19 -2.71
CA LEU A 50 -4.47 -9.14 -3.72
C LEU A 50 -3.70 -9.66 -4.91
N GLN A 51 -4.12 -9.22 -6.08
CA GLN A 51 -3.44 -9.63 -7.31
C GLN A 51 -2.27 -8.71 -7.59
N PHE A 52 -1.36 -9.19 -8.42
CA PHE A 52 -0.19 -8.42 -8.81
C PHE A 52 -0.59 -7.04 -9.35
N ASP A 53 -1.54 -7.02 -10.26
CA ASP A 53 -1.96 -5.76 -10.86
C ASP A 53 -2.55 -4.81 -9.84
N THR A 54 -3.27 -5.35 -8.87
CA THR A 54 -3.87 -4.52 -7.84
C THR A 54 -2.79 -3.81 -7.03
N ILE A 55 -1.78 -4.55 -6.62
CA ILE A 55 -0.70 -3.96 -5.84
C ILE A 55 0.08 -2.98 -6.70
N ARG A 56 0.32 -3.33 -7.94
CA ARG A 56 1.03 -2.46 -8.85
C ARG A 56 0.31 -1.11 -8.99
N LYS A 57 -0.98 -1.15 -9.15
CA LYS A 57 -1.75 0.08 -9.25
C LYS A 57 -1.66 0.90 -7.97
N ILE A 58 -1.71 0.24 -6.84
CA ILE A 58 -1.65 0.93 -5.57
C ILE A 58 -0.33 1.66 -5.43
N VAL A 59 0.76 1.00 -5.72
CA VAL A 59 2.08 1.61 -5.49
C VAL A 59 2.38 2.69 -6.50
N TYR A 60 1.82 2.61 -7.69
CA TYR A 60 2.09 3.61 -8.71
C TYR A 60 1.12 4.77 -8.69
N GLN A 61 0.06 4.69 -7.92
CA GLN A 61 -0.87 5.79 -7.82
C GLN A 61 -0.31 6.97 -7.07
N ILE A 62 0.72 6.75 -6.28
CA ILE A 62 1.28 7.83 -5.48
C ILE A 62 1.65 9.03 -6.30
N GLY A 63 2.43 8.79 -7.34
CA GLY A 63 2.89 9.90 -8.15
C GLY A 63 1.80 10.55 -8.94
N HIS A 64 0.73 9.83 -9.12
CA HIS A 64 -0.36 10.31 -9.93
C HIS A 64 -1.22 11.32 -9.22
N ASN A 65 -1.26 11.22 -7.93
CA ASN A 65 -2.15 12.06 -7.15
C ASN A 65 -1.56 13.40 -6.78
N GLU A 66 -0.45 13.71 -7.26
CA GLU A 66 0.21 14.96 -6.92
C GLU A 66 -0.23 16.13 -7.74
#